data_1fbaa7b336b123bc38a1185b24684d1d
#
_entry.id   1fbaa7b336b123bc38a1185b24684d1d
#
_cell.length_a   1.000
_cell.length_b   1.000
_cell.length_c   1.000
_cell.angle_alpha   90.00
_cell.angle_beta   90.00
_cell.angle_gamma   90.00
#
_symmetry.space_group_name_H-M   'P 1'
#
loop_
_entity.id
_entity.type
_entity.pdbx_description
1 polymer ?
#
loop_
_entity_poly.entity_id
_entity_poly.type
_entity_poly.pdbx_seq_one_letter_code
_entity_poly.pdbx_strand_id
1 'polypeptide(L)'
;MAGLYFEQFETGQVFQHAIRRTITESDNVLISTLTHNPAALHLDEEYCREHTEFGQRIVNSCLTLSLMVGISVNETTLGTAVANLGWDEVRFPAPLFHGDTIHVETEVLE
;
A
#
# COMPACT_ATOMS: atom_id res chain seq x y z
N MET A 1 2.37 -15.83 15.11
CA MET A 1 1.68 -16.48 14.01
C MET A 1 2.61 -16.69 12.84
N ALA A 2 2.78 -17.90 12.42
CA ALA A 2 3.68 -18.18 11.31
C ALA A 2 2.93 -18.06 9.97
N GLY A 3 3.64 -17.64 8.93
CA GLY A 3 3.13 -17.67 7.57
C GLY A 3 3.11 -19.07 7.02
N LEU A 4 2.75 -19.17 5.75
CA LEU A 4 2.66 -20.43 5.03
C LEU A 4 3.91 -20.64 4.19
N TYR A 5 4.28 -21.91 3.99
CA TYR A 5 5.32 -22.28 3.04
C TYR A 5 4.69 -22.55 1.67
N PHE A 6 5.52 -22.59 0.64
CA PHE A 6 5.07 -22.73 -0.75
C PHE A 6 4.07 -23.88 -0.93
N GLU A 7 4.33 -25.02 -0.32
CA GLU A 7 3.50 -26.23 -0.46
C GLU A 7 2.11 -26.10 0.15
N GLN A 8 1.92 -25.09 1.01
CA GLN A 8 0.67 -24.85 1.73
C GLN A 8 -0.27 -23.89 0.99
N PHE A 9 0.20 -23.23 -0.06
CA PHE A 9 -0.65 -22.35 -0.87
C PHE A 9 -1.37 -23.14 -1.95
N GLU A 10 -2.60 -22.72 -2.22
CA GLU A 10 -3.42 -23.32 -3.29
C GLU A 10 -3.88 -22.24 -4.24
N THR A 11 -3.78 -22.49 -5.55
CA THR A 11 -4.25 -21.56 -6.57
C THR A 11 -5.73 -21.26 -6.37
N GLY A 12 -6.09 -19.98 -6.44
CA GLY A 12 -7.47 -19.53 -6.22
C GLY A 12 -7.80 -19.21 -4.77
N GLN A 13 -6.91 -19.54 -3.83
CA GLN A 13 -7.10 -19.23 -2.43
C GLN A 13 -7.09 -17.70 -2.25
N VAL A 14 -8.04 -17.19 -1.45
CA VAL A 14 -8.15 -15.76 -1.16
C VAL A 14 -7.98 -15.51 0.33
N PHE A 15 -7.10 -14.59 0.69
CA PHE A 15 -6.88 -14.16 2.07
C PHE A 15 -7.52 -12.79 2.25
N GLN A 16 -8.47 -12.70 3.17
CA GLN A 16 -9.02 -11.42 3.63
C GLN A 16 -8.19 -10.98 4.83
N HIS A 17 -7.29 -10.03 4.63
CA HIS A 17 -6.36 -9.65 5.70
C HIS A 17 -7.07 -8.92 6.82
N ALA A 18 -6.74 -9.26 8.06
CA ALA A 18 -7.40 -8.72 9.24
C ALA A 18 -7.05 -7.25 9.50
N ILE A 19 -5.82 -6.86 9.20
CA ILE A 19 -5.35 -5.50 9.45
C ILE A 19 -5.96 -4.53 8.44
N ARG A 20 -6.58 -3.48 8.97
CA ARG A 20 -7.09 -2.33 8.20
C ARG A 20 -6.28 -1.12 8.60
N ARG A 21 -6.14 -0.18 7.70
CA ARG A 21 -5.27 0.97 7.95
C ARG A 21 -5.89 2.26 7.44
N THR A 22 -6.09 3.21 8.34
CA THR A 22 -6.46 4.57 7.95
C THR A 22 -5.20 5.36 7.65
N ILE A 23 -5.14 5.97 6.49
CA ILE A 23 -3.99 6.76 6.04
C ILE A 23 -4.01 8.11 6.74
N THR A 24 -2.89 8.51 7.32
CA THR A 24 -2.76 9.80 7.96
C THR A 24 -1.89 10.74 7.13
N GLU A 25 -1.99 12.03 7.42
CA GLU A 25 -1.12 13.05 6.83
C GLU A 25 0.35 12.73 7.10
N SER A 26 0.67 12.33 8.34
CA SER A 26 2.03 11.96 8.73
C SER A 26 2.60 10.82 7.89
N ASP A 27 1.77 9.82 7.58
CA ASP A 27 2.19 8.70 6.74
C ASP A 27 2.66 9.19 5.37
N ASN A 28 1.88 10.06 4.75
CA ASN A 28 2.17 10.56 3.41
C ASN A 28 3.41 11.45 3.40
N VAL A 29 3.50 12.36 4.33
CA VAL A 29 4.66 13.27 4.44
C VAL A 29 5.93 12.47 4.72
N LEU A 30 5.84 11.48 5.61
CA LEU A 30 7.00 10.67 5.99
C LEU A 30 7.54 9.85 4.81
N ILE A 31 6.68 9.14 4.10
CA ILE A 31 7.13 8.32 2.96
C ILE A 31 7.69 9.19 1.85
N SER A 32 7.07 10.34 1.60
CA SER A 32 7.52 11.25 0.55
C SER A 32 8.90 11.84 0.87
N THR A 33 9.11 12.23 2.12
CA THR A 33 10.41 12.81 2.55
C THR A 33 11.48 11.72 2.65
N LEU A 34 11.16 10.55 3.17
CA LEU A 34 12.10 9.43 3.26
C LEU A 34 12.63 8.99 1.90
N THR A 35 11.81 9.09 0.88
CA THR A 35 12.16 8.66 -0.48
C THR A 35 12.68 9.79 -1.34
N HIS A 36 12.90 10.98 -0.76
CA HIS A 36 13.37 12.18 -1.47
C HIS A 36 12.42 12.61 -2.61
N ASN A 37 11.11 12.37 -2.43
CA ASN A 37 10.10 12.81 -3.40
C ASN A 37 9.57 14.19 -2.98
N PRO A 38 9.94 15.27 -3.70
CA PRO A 38 9.55 16.64 -3.29
C PRO A 38 8.24 17.10 -3.94
N ALA A 39 7.47 16.20 -4.51
CA ALA A 39 6.29 16.60 -5.29
C ALA A 39 5.27 17.33 -4.41
N ALA A 40 4.91 18.54 -4.84
CA ALA A 40 3.90 19.35 -4.17
C ALA A 40 2.57 18.63 -4.03
N LEU A 41 2.29 17.73 -4.94
CA LEU A 41 1.10 16.89 -4.96
C LEU A 41 0.88 16.12 -3.64
N HIS A 42 1.96 15.80 -2.94
CA HIS A 42 1.92 15.06 -1.68
C HIS A 42 2.18 15.94 -0.45
N LEU A 43 2.78 17.11 -0.66
CA LEU A 43 3.36 17.90 0.44
C LEU A 43 2.76 19.28 0.62
N ASP A 44 2.18 19.85 -0.43
CA ASP A 44 1.74 21.24 -0.42
C ASP A 44 0.21 21.31 -0.62
N GLU A 45 -0.49 21.50 0.48
CA GLU A 45 -1.97 21.53 0.49
C GLU A 45 -2.50 22.69 -0.35
N GLU A 46 -1.88 23.87 -0.25
CA GLU A 46 -2.33 25.04 -0.99
C GLU A 46 -2.16 24.86 -2.49
N TYR A 47 -1.01 24.30 -2.91
CA TYR A 47 -0.77 23.97 -4.31
C TYR A 47 -1.85 23.02 -4.83
N CYS A 48 -2.18 21.99 -4.06
CA CYS A 48 -3.18 21.00 -4.48
C CYS A 48 -4.57 21.62 -4.57
N ARG A 49 -4.89 22.52 -3.67
CA ARG A 49 -6.19 23.20 -3.68
C ARG A 49 -6.36 24.11 -4.90
N GLU A 50 -5.28 24.76 -5.31
CA GLU A 50 -5.33 25.74 -6.39
C GLU A 50 -5.05 25.16 -7.77
N HIS A 51 -4.21 24.13 -7.85
CA HIS A 51 -3.64 23.66 -9.12
C HIS A 51 -3.96 22.23 -9.49
N THR A 52 -4.71 21.49 -8.68
CA THR A 52 -5.09 20.12 -9.00
C THR A 52 -6.61 19.96 -8.96
N GLU A 53 -7.09 18.97 -9.71
CA GLU A 53 -8.51 18.62 -9.68
C GLU A 53 -8.92 17.97 -8.37
N PHE A 54 -7.96 17.48 -7.58
CA PHE A 54 -8.25 16.80 -6.32
C PHE A 54 -8.60 17.75 -5.18
N GLY A 55 -8.13 19.00 -5.24
CA GLY A 55 -8.38 20.00 -4.21
C GLY A 55 -7.74 19.74 -2.87
N GLN A 56 -6.91 18.71 -2.77
CA GLN A 56 -6.20 18.32 -1.56
C GLN A 56 -5.01 17.44 -1.93
N ARG A 57 -4.08 17.25 -1.00
CA ARG A 57 -2.93 16.39 -1.24
C ARG A 57 -3.38 14.94 -1.45
N ILE A 58 -2.78 14.27 -2.42
CA ILE A 58 -3.03 12.84 -2.62
C ILE A 58 -1.92 12.03 -1.98
N VAL A 59 -2.25 10.81 -1.60
CA VAL A 59 -1.31 9.87 -0.98
C VAL A 59 -0.31 9.38 -2.02
N ASN A 60 0.95 9.34 -1.64
CA ASN A 60 2.02 8.78 -2.45
C ASN A 60 1.74 7.29 -2.70
N SER A 61 1.66 6.89 -3.96
CA SER A 61 1.31 5.52 -4.33
C SER A 61 2.32 4.48 -3.83
N CYS A 62 3.56 4.88 -3.58
CA CYS A 62 4.55 3.99 -2.98
C CYS A 62 4.16 3.61 -1.56
N LEU A 63 3.50 4.49 -0.82
CA LEU A 63 2.94 4.15 0.49
C LEU A 63 1.85 3.10 0.35
N THR A 64 0.94 3.28 -0.60
CA THR A 64 -0.15 2.34 -0.86
C THR A 64 0.40 0.95 -1.15
N LEU A 65 1.35 0.86 -2.07
CA LEU A 65 1.97 -0.41 -2.42
C LEU A 65 2.66 -1.04 -1.21
N SER A 66 3.41 -0.27 -0.46
CA SER A 66 4.12 -0.76 0.73
C SER A 66 3.15 -1.28 1.79
N LEU A 67 2.02 -0.61 2.00
CA LEU A 67 1.00 -1.05 2.94
C LEU A 67 0.32 -2.34 2.48
N MET A 68 0.05 -2.46 1.18
CA MET A 68 -0.54 -3.69 0.62
C MET A 68 0.39 -4.88 0.86
N VAL A 69 1.66 -4.72 0.55
CA VAL A 69 2.65 -5.77 0.77
C VAL A 69 2.79 -6.08 2.26
N GLY A 70 2.97 -5.06 3.08
CA GLY A 70 3.18 -5.24 4.52
C GLY A 70 2.00 -5.92 5.21
N ILE A 71 0.78 -5.48 4.93
CA ILE A 71 -0.43 -6.08 5.53
C ILE A 71 -0.58 -7.53 5.07
N SER A 72 -0.31 -7.81 3.79
CA SER A 72 -0.47 -9.17 3.26
C SER A 72 0.47 -10.19 3.90
N VAL A 73 1.61 -9.75 4.38
CA VAL A 73 2.60 -10.64 5.01
C VAL A 73 2.02 -11.37 6.21
N ASN A 74 1.15 -10.72 6.98
CA ASN A 74 0.67 -11.27 8.26
C ASN A 74 0.00 -12.64 8.14
N GLU A 75 -0.80 -12.88 7.10
CA GLU A 75 -1.48 -14.15 6.91
C GLU A 75 -0.86 -15.02 5.82
N THR A 76 0.14 -14.53 5.10
CA THR A 76 0.72 -15.29 3.98
C THR A 76 2.15 -15.76 4.23
N THR A 77 3.08 -14.84 4.48
CA THR A 77 4.50 -15.17 4.46
C THR A 77 5.27 -14.77 5.71
N LEU A 78 4.58 -14.43 6.79
CA LEU A 78 5.25 -14.02 8.02
C LEU A 78 6.15 -15.15 8.56
N GLY A 79 7.45 -14.87 8.59
CA GLY A 79 8.44 -15.83 9.07
C GLY A 79 8.84 -16.90 8.07
N THR A 80 8.25 -16.95 6.89
CA THR A 80 8.53 -17.99 5.88
C THR A 80 9.15 -17.45 4.60
N ALA A 81 8.96 -16.15 4.30
CA ALA A 81 9.55 -15.56 3.10
C ALA A 81 11.04 -15.33 3.27
N VAL A 82 11.78 -15.52 2.19
CA VAL A 82 13.21 -15.23 2.13
C VAL A 82 13.47 -13.86 1.52
N ALA A 83 12.81 -13.56 0.41
CA ALA A 83 12.97 -12.29 -0.31
C ALA A 83 11.79 -12.06 -1.25
N ASN A 84 11.55 -10.80 -1.56
CA ASN A 84 10.63 -10.41 -2.61
C ASN A 84 11.44 -10.27 -3.92
N LEU A 85 10.99 -10.94 -4.97
CA LEU A 85 11.70 -10.95 -6.24
C LEU A 85 11.19 -9.91 -7.22
N GLY A 86 10.00 -9.38 -7.01
CA GLY A 86 9.46 -8.35 -7.89
C GLY A 86 7.95 -8.33 -7.92
N TRP A 87 7.42 -7.48 -8.80
CA TRP A 87 5.98 -7.33 -9.04
C TRP A 87 5.72 -7.28 -10.52
N ASP A 88 4.58 -7.82 -10.94
CA ASP A 88 4.03 -7.65 -12.27
C ASP A 88 2.78 -6.81 -12.16
N GLU A 89 2.53 -5.93 -13.13
CA GLU A 89 1.30 -5.15 -13.23
C GLU A 89 0.84 -4.46 -11.94
N VAL A 90 1.58 -3.46 -11.50
CA VAL A 90 1.13 -2.61 -10.39
C VAL A 90 0.29 -1.47 -10.95
N ARG A 91 -0.93 -1.30 -10.44
CA ARG A 91 -1.86 -0.25 -10.88
C ARG A 91 -2.47 0.48 -9.70
N PHE A 92 -2.74 1.76 -9.90
CA PHE A 92 -3.37 2.63 -8.91
C PHE A 92 -4.59 3.30 -9.57
N PRO A 93 -5.73 2.59 -9.63
CA PRO A 93 -6.90 3.07 -10.41
C PRO A 93 -7.59 4.29 -9.83
N ALA A 94 -7.37 4.60 -8.57
CA ALA A 94 -7.98 5.76 -7.92
C ALA A 94 -7.00 6.37 -6.91
N PRO A 95 -7.04 7.70 -6.71
CA PRO A 95 -6.21 8.33 -5.70
C PRO A 95 -6.72 8.00 -4.30
N LEU A 96 -5.80 7.99 -3.33
CA LEU A 96 -6.14 7.93 -1.91
C LEU A 96 -5.89 9.28 -1.29
N PHE A 97 -6.67 9.60 -0.27
CA PHE A 97 -6.56 10.84 0.48
C PHE A 97 -6.33 10.54 1.96
N HIS A 98 -5.82 11.52 2.69
CA HIS A 98 -5.69 11.42 4.14
C HIS A 98 -7.07 11.16 4.75
N GLY A 99 -7.16 10.19 5.64
CA GLY A 99 -8.42 9.79 6.25
C GLY A 99 -9.08 8.59 5.60
N ASP A 100 -8.64 8.18 4.41
CA ASP A 100 -9.15 6.97 3.78
C ASP A 100 -8.64 5.74 4.52
N THR A 101 -9.49 4.73 4.63
CA THR A 101 -9.12 3.46 5.25
C THR A 101 -9.03 2.39 4.19
N ILE A 102 -7.90 1.69 4.16
CA ILE A 102 -7.71 0.60 3.21
C ILE A 102 -7.88 -0.74 3.90
N HIS A 103 -8.34 -1.70 3.12
CA HIS A 103 -8.23 -3.12 3.45
C HIS A 103 -7.47 -3.82 2.34
N VAL A 104 -6.92 -4.97 2.64
CA VAL A 104 -6.10 -5.70 1.69
C VAL A 104 -6.60 -7.13 1.58
N GLU A 105 -6.61 -7.64 0.36
CA GLU A 105 -6.82 -9.08 0.16
C GLU A 105 -5.79 -9.61 -0.83
N THR A 106 -5.51 -10.88 -0.73
CA THR A 106 -4.52 -11.55 -1.57
C THR A 106 -5.16 -12.79 -2.18
N GLU A 107 -4.96 -12.94 -3.48
CA GLU A 107 -5.38 -14.16 -4.19
C GLU A 107 -4.14 -14.86 -4.73
N VAL A 108 -4.07 -16.17 -4.53
CA VAL A 108 -2.99 -17.00 -5.06
C VAL A 108 -3.29 -17.33 -6.52
N LEU A 109 -2.45 -16.87 -7.44
CA LEU A 109 -2.69 -17.04 -8.87
C LEU A 109 -2.04 -18.30 -9.45
N GLU A 110 -0.86 -18.63 -8.97
CA GLU A 110 -0.13 -19.81 -9.45
C GLU A 110 0.97 -20.25 -8.48
#